data_17ce687f5a03c02a3f881f1affba734b
#
_entry.id   17ce687f5a03c02a3f881f1affba734b
#
_cell.length_a   1.000
_cell.length_b   1.000
_cell.length_c   1.000
_cell.angle_alpha   90.00
_cell.angle_beta   90.00
_cell.angle_gamma   90.00
#
_symmetry.space_group_name_H-M   'P 1'
#
loop_
_entity.id
_entity.type
_entity.pdbx_description
1 polymer ?
#
loop_
_entity_poly.entity_id
_entity_poly.type
_entity_poly.pdbx_seq_one_letter_code
_entity_poly.pdbx_strand_id
1 'polypeptide(L)'
;MHANLCHRLGLASDRVTMIRGMQLAAVNQSRWNALARLIATLESEEGIAPVLFKGGALHARWPHLRELRAMADYDLIIPQRQAAALREALARHGFSTTRPGSWLTRRLSKAWMASKGNGNAYQNLDIHARVTEPPVCASLTTAILASEQRADGIRVPDIEECVCMIALHIVRSGMQRPLREYIDLLWYVDGMDDVQWHSLRARAARHQLLPGLFLSLRQARHCLALETLAPDRAASLAARLRQLESDVGAVRRRAIDWLAAPDYPLHPIPSRNRPLFRRSLILATGTGSSWRVAAAFLLYGASRLVDTLAHGERIGGDSVP
;
A
#
# COMPACT_ATOMS: atom_id res chain seq x y z
N MET A 1 -18.70 3.58 -2.00
CA MET A 1 -18.10 3.53 -3.35
C MET A 1 -19.18 3.34 -4.44
N HIS A 2 -20.04 2.35 -4.34
CA HIS A 2 -21.05 2.03 -5.38
C HIS A 2 -22.03 3.18 -5.66
N ALA A 3 -22.63 3.81 -4.64
CA ALA A 3 -23.63 4.85 -4.81
C ALA A 3 -23.12 6.12 -5.51
N ASN A 4 -21.96 6.64 -5.11
CA ASN A 4 -21.38 7.83 -5.75
C ASN A 4 -20.91 7.51 -7.17
N LEU A 5 -20.46 6.30 -7.43
CA LEU A 5 -20.13 5.85 -8.77
C LEU A 5 -21.40 5.75 -9.65
N CYS A 6 -22.47 5.15 -9.12
CA CYS A 6 -23.76 5.07 -9.82
C CYS A 6 -24.31 6.46 -10.14
N HIS A 7 -24.29 7.38 -9.18
CA HIS A 7 -24.74 8.76 -9.39
C HIS A 7 -23.95 9.47 -10.51
N ARG A 8 -22.60 9.35 -10.50
CA ARG A 8 -21.73 9.95 -11.53
C ARG A 8 -21.90 9.29 -12.91
N LEU A 9 -22.26 8.04 -12.95
CA LEU A 9 -22.54 7.30 -14.19
C LEU A 9 -24.01 7.40 -14.65
N GLY A 10 -24.84 8.18 -13.95
CA GLY A 10 -26.26 8.29 -14.25
C GLY A 10 -27.06 7.01 -14.02
N LEU A 11 -26.52 6.07 -13.23
CA LEU A 11 -27.18 4.82 -12.90
C LEU A 11 -28.11 5.00 -11.72
N ALA A 12 -29.30 4.39 -11.75
CA ALA A 12 -30.22 4.40 -10.63
C ALA A 12 -29.57 3.70 -9.42
N SER A 13 -29.48 4.39 -8.30
CA SER A 13 -29.10 3.81 -7.02
C SER A 13 -30.27 3.94 -6.03
N ASP A 14 -30.45 2.93 -5.18
CA ASP A 14 -31.46 3.05 -4.14
C ASP A 14 -31.07 4.13 -3.12
N ARG A 15 -32.08 4.68 -2.45
CA ARG A 15 -31.91 5.77 -1.46
C ARG A 15 -30.92 5.40 -0.34
N VAL A 16 -30.91 4.14 0.10
CA VAL A 16 -30.04 3.66 1.19
C VAL A 16 -28.59 3.67 0.75
N THR A 17 -28.32 3.20 -0.46
CA THR A 17 -26.97 3.21 -1.06
C THR A 17 -26.43 4.63 -1.24
N MET A 18 -27.30 5.56 -1.64
CA MET A 18 -26.94 6.99 -1.79
C MET A 18 -26.62 7.60 -0.42
N ILE A 19 -27.45 7.40 0.61
CA ILE A 19 -27.20 7.91 1.97
C ILE A 19 -25.89 7.35 2.53
N ARG A 20 -25.61 6.06 2.37
CA ARG A 20 -24.35 5.44 2.79
C ARG A 20 -23.14 6.06 2.07
N GLY A 21 -23.27 6.35 0.79
CA GLY A 21 -22.23 7.03 0.03
C GLY A 21 -21.94 8.43 0.56
N MET A 22 -22.97 9.22 0.86
CA MET A 22 -22.82 10.56 1.44
C MET A 22 -22.21 10.51 2.86
N GLN A 23 -22.63 9.57 3.69
CA GLN A 23 -22.03 9.35 5.00
C GLN A 23 -20.54 9.00 4.92
N LEU A 24 -20.18 8.11 4.01
CA LEU A 24 -18.79 7.74 3.76
C LEU A 24 -17.94 8.96 3.34
N ALA A 25 -18.45 9.76 2.41
CA ALA A 25 -17.77 10.97 1.95
C ALA A 25 -17.55 11.96 3.10
N ALA A 26 -18.58 12.21 3.92
CA ALA A 26 -18.48 13.10 5.07
C ALA A 26 -17.46 12.59 6.12
N VAL A 27 -17.46 11.31 6.42
CA VAL A 27 -16.50 10.69 7.35
C VAL A 27 -15.07 10.79 6.81
N ASN A 28 -14.86 10.46 5.54
CA ASN A 28 -13.53 10.56 4.92
C ASN A 28 -13.02 12.00 4.90
N GLN A 29 -13.89 12.97 4.57
CA GLN A 29 -13.50 14.38 4.57
C GLN A 29 -13.16 14.89 5.97
N SER A 30 -13.93 14.51 6.98
CA SER A 30 -13.66 14.84 8.39
C SER A 30 -12.32 14.29 8.85
N ARG A 31 -12.04 13.01 8.56
CA ARG A 31 -10.76 12.35 8.88
C ARG A 31 -9.59 13.00 8.13
N TRP A 32 -9.80 13.35 6.87
CA TRP A 32 -8.80 14.05 6.08
C TRP A 32 -8.43 15.41 6.69
N ASN A 33 -9.43 16.21 7.03
CA ASN A 33 -9.21 17.53 7.64
C ASN A 33 -8.45 17.43 8.96
N ALA A 34 -8.74 16.40 9.74
CA ALA A 34 -8.04 16.16 11.00
C ALA A 34 -6.60 15.69 10.77
N LEU A 35 -6.35 14.82 9.76
CA LEU A 35 -5.01 14.43 9.36
C LEU A 35 -4.19 15.61 8.85
N ALA A 36 -4.75 16.45 7.98
CA ALA A 36 -4.08 17.61 7.42
C ALA A 36 -3.63 18.59 8.52
N ARG A 37 -4.52 18.88 9.49
CA ARG A 37 -4.16 19.69 10.66
C ARG A 37 -3.05 19.05 11.47
N LEU A 38 -3.13 17.75 11.75
CA LEU A 38 -2.11 17.05 12.50
C LEU A 38 -0.74 17.14 11.80
N ILE A 39 -0.69 16.88 10.49
CA ILE A 39 0.56 16.97 9.72
C ILE A 39 1.13 18.38 9.74
N ALA A 40 0.29 19.40 9.55
CA ALA A 40 0.72 20.80 9.62
C ALA A 40 1.32 21.16 11.00
N THR A 41 0.70 20.71 12.09
CA THR A 41 1.23 20.88 13.44
C THR A 41 2.55 20.14 13.65
N LEU A 42 2.67 18.89 13.20
CA LEU A 42 3.91 18.12 13.28
C LEU A 42 5.06 18.79 12.51
N GLU A 43 4.77 19.37 11.34
CA GLU A 43 5.77 20.11 10.56
C GLU A 43 6.19 21.41 11.24
N SER A 44 5.23 22.22 11.72
CA SER A 44 5.50 23.56 12.24
C SER A 44 6.05 23.57 13.66
N GLU A 45 5.59 22.68 14.55
CA GLU A 45 5.92 22.69 15.97
C GLU A 45 6.99 21.68 16.33
N GLU A 46 7.01 20.53 15.63
CA GLU A 46 7.90 19.43 15.97
C GLU A 46 9.05 19.23 14.96
N GLY A 47 9.02 19.95 13.83
CA GLY A 47 10.00 19.77 12.76
C GLY A 47 9.94 18.36 12.11
N ILE A 48 8.79 17.68 12.23
CA ILE A 48 8.59 16.33 11.70
C ILE A 48 7.69 16.43 10.48
N ALA A 49 8.23 16.16 9.29
CA ALA A 49 7.52 16.19 8.01
C ALA A 49 7.29 14.77 7.49
N PRO A 50 6.23 14.07 7.93
CA PRO A 50 5.94 12.73 7.43
C PRO A 50 5.54 12.76 5.96
N VAL A 51 5.83 11.67 5.24
CA VAL A 51 5.35 11.47 3.87
C VAL A 51 4.12 10.59 3.91
N LEU A 52 3.00 11.08 3.41
CA LEU A 52 1.75 10.34 3.29
C LEU A 52 1.80 9.48 2.04
N PHE A 53 1.52 8.17 2.15
CA PHE A 53 1.64 7.26 1.03
C PHE A 53 0.46 6.30 0.90
N LYS A 54 0.48 5.35 -0.04
CA LYS A 54 -0.64 4.45 -0.38
C LYS A 54 -1.95 5.20 -0.66
N GLY A 55 -3.06 4.76 -0.06
CA GLY A 55 -4.37 5.37 -0.25
C GLY A 55 -4.46 6.83 0.23
N GLY A 56 -3.65 7.22 1.22
CA GLY A 56 -3.57 8.60 1.67
C GLY A 56 -2.99 9.53 0.59
N ALA A 57 -1.94 9.11 -0.10
CA ALA A 57 -1.37 9.87 -1.23
C ALA A 57 -2.37 10.02 -2.39
N LEU A 58 -3.22 9.02 -2.60
CA LEU A 58 -4.33 9.09 -3.58
C LEU A 58 -5.34 10.18 -3.20
N HIS A 59 -5.75 10.23 -1.93
CA HIS A 59 -6.65 11.24 -1.40
C HIS A 59 -6.06 12.66 -1.46
N ALA A 60 -4.74 12.79 -1.28
CA ALA A 60 -4.06 14.07 -1.41
C ALA A 60 -4.05 14.57 -2.86
N ARG A 61 -3.69 13.69 -3.81
CA ARG A 61 -3.56 14.04 -5.23
C ARG A 61 -4.90 14.25 -5.93
N TRP A 62 -5.91 13.49 -5.55
CA TRP A 62 -7.24 13.52 -6.16
C TRP A 62 -8.32 13.65 -5.09
N PRO A 63 -8.61 14.89 -4.62
CA PRO A 63 -9.55 15.14 -3.52
C PRO A 63 -10.94 14.52 -3.72
N HIS A 64 -11.42 14.43 -4.98
CA HIS A 64 -12.70 13.81 -5.30
C HIS A 64 -12.75 12.29 -4.98
N LEU A 65 -11.60 11.62 -4.85
CA LEU A 65 -11.57 10.22 -4.43
C LEU A 65 -11.93 10.02 -2.96
N ARG A 66 -11.89 11.08 -2.13
CA ARG A 66 -12.37 11.04 -0.74
C ARG A 66 -13.86 10.67 -0.67
N GLU A 67 -14.63 10.99 -1.69
CA GLU A 67 -16.03 10.60 -1.79
C GLU A 67 -16.25 9.15 -2.22
N LEU A 68 -15.29 8.58 -2.93
CA LEU A 68 -15.43 7.30 -3.59
C LEU A 68 -14.72 6.15 -2.88
N ARG A 69 -13.59 6.44 -2.23
CA ARG A 69 -12.68 5.45 -1.66
C ARG A 69 -12.67 5.51 -0.13
N ALA A 70 -13.21 4.47 0.51
CA ALA A 70 -13.15 4.34 1.97
C ALA A 70 -11.70 4.19 2.45
N MET A 71 -11.38 4.89 3.55
CA MET A 71 -10.11 4.78 4.27
C MET A 71 -10.34 4.25 5.68
N ALA A 72 -9.66 3.18 6.03
CA ALA A 72 -9.64 2.66 7.40
C ALA A 72 -8.53 3.34 8.23
N ASP A 73 -7.39 3.60 7.58
CA ASP A 73 -6.17 4.12 8.15
C ASP A 73 -5.46 5.04 7.16
N TYR A 74 -4.53 5.83 7.66
CA TYR A 74 -3.59 6.60 6.84
C TYR A 74 -2.17 6.11 7.11
N ASP A 75 -1.49 5.74 6.04
CA ASP A 75 -0.11 5.29 6.09
C ASP A 75 0.84 6.50 6.00
N LEU A 76 1.66 6.68 7.01
CA LEU A 76 2.71 7.70 7.07
C LEU A 76 4.08 7.03 7.10
N ILE A 77 5.05 7.57 6.40
CA ILE A 77 6.43 7.11 6.50
C ILE A 77 7.34 8.25 6.96
N ILE A 78 8.24 7.93 7.88
CA ILE A 78 9.22 8.84 8.48
C ILE A 78 10.60 8.20 8.54
N PRO A 79 11.68 8.99 8.58
CA PRO A 79 12.99 8.46 8.91
C PRO A 79 12.99 7.77 10.30
N GLN A 80 13.61 6.60 10.40
CA GLN A 80 13.66 5.81 11.64
C GLN A 80 14.15 6.63 12.85
N ARG A 81 15.08 7.58 12.66
CA ARG A 81 15.58 8.46 13.71
C ARG A 81 14.53 9.38 14.32
N GLN A 82 13.44 9.67 13.60
CA GLN A 82 12.33 10.51 14.07
C GLN A 82 11.22 9.71 14.77
N ALA A 83 11.29 8.37 14.81
CA ALA A 83 10.19 7.54 15.32
C ALA A 83 9.87 7.78 16.80
N ALA A 84 10.88 8.04 17.65
CA ALA A 84 10.66 8.35 19.06
C ALA A 84 9.98 9.71 19.23
N ALA A 85 10.51 10.76 18.59
CA ALA A 85 9.95 12.11 18.65
C ALA A 85 8.52 12.16 18.12
N LEU A 86 8.24 11.47 16.99
CA LEU A 86 6.86 11.38 16.47
C LEU A 86 5.92 10.68 17.45
N ARG A 87 6.35 9.61 18.12
CA ARG A 87 5.49 8.93 19.11
C ARG A 87 5.14 9.85 20.28
N GLU A 88 6.10 10.60 20.79
CA GLU A 88 5.87 11.58 21.86
C GLU A 88 4.96 12.72 21.41
N ALA A 89 5.18 13.26 20.20
CA ALA A 89 4.30 14.26 19.62
C ALA A 89 2.86 13.75 19.48
N LEU A 90 2.65 12.55 18.92
CA LEU A 90 1.33 11.95 18.79
C LEU A 90 0.65 11.73 20.15
N ALA A 91 1.41 11.33 21.17
CA ALA A 91 0.87 11.19 22.53
C ALA A 91 0.38 12.53 23.09
N ARG A 92 1.13 13.65 22.88
CA ARG A 92 0.68 15.01 23.24
C ARG A 92 -0.60 15.41 22.53
N HIS A 93 -0.80 14.93 21.31
CA HIS A 93 -2.02 15.15 20.53
C HIS A 93 -3.14 14.14 20.84
N GLY A 94 -2.99 13.32 21.89
CA GLY A 94 -4.00 12.40 22.39
C GLY A 94 -4.15 11.09 21.60
N PHE A 95 -3.12 10.70 20.83
CA PHE A 95 -3.07 9.39 20.21
C PHE A 95 -2.53 8.34 21.19
N SER A 96 -3.20 7.20 21.25
CA SER A 96 -2.67 5.98 21.83
C SER A 96 -1.80 5.27 20.81
N THR A 97 -0.62 4.82 21.20
CA THR A 97 0.30 4.11 20.30
C THR A 97 0.46 2.66 20.74
N THR A 98 0.61 1.74 19.79
CA THR A 98 0.98 0.37 20.10
C THR A 98 2.33 0.34 20.83
N ARG A 99 2.43 -0.52 21.86
CA ARG A 99 3.70 -0.68 22.59
C ARG A 99 4.79 -1.13 21.63
N PRO A 100 5.96 -0.49 21.67
CA PRO A 100 7.09 -0.99 20.90
C PRO A 100 7.45 -2.38 21.44
N GLY A 101 7.57 -3.36 20.55
CA GLY A 101 8.11 -4.68 20.85
C GLY A 101 9.54 -4.64 21.38
N SER A 102 10.20 -5.77 21.50
CA SER A 102 11.62 -5.87 21.85
C SER A 102 12.49 -4.94 21.01
N TRP A 103 13.74 -4.69 21.47
CA TRP A 103 14.68 -3.87 20.69
C TRP A 103 14.88 -4.40 19.26
N LEU A 104 14.85 -5.73 19.11
CA LEU A 104 14.98 -6.40 17.81
C LEU A 104 13.77 -6.13 16.92
N THR A 105 12.55 -6.26 17.46
CA THR A 105 11.33 -5.91 16.73
C THR A 105 11.30 -4.45 16.35
N ARG A 106 11.67 -3.53 17.24
CA ARG A 106 11.78 -2.09 16.92
C ARG A 106 12.74 -1.82 15.77
N ARG A 107 13.84 -2.58 15.71
CA ARG A 107 14.85 -2.42 14.65
C ARG A 107 14.42 -3.04 13.33
N LEU A 108 13.68 -4.15 13.36
CA LEU A 108 13.26 -4.91 12.18
C LEU A 108 11.83 -4.57 11.74
N SER A 109 10.96 -4.15 12.66
CA SER A 109 9.60 -3.76 12.32
C SER A 109 9.60 -2.57 11.37
N LYS A 110 8.75 -2.65 10.36
CA LYS A 110 8.56 -1.57 9.40
C LYS A 110 7.57 -0.52 9.89
N ALA A 111 6.64 -0.88 10.79
CA ALA A 111 5.51 -0.05 11.15
C ALA A 111 5.05 -0.23 12.60
N TRP A 112 4.33 0.77 13.10
CA TRP A 112 3.58 0.76 14.36
C TRP A 112 2.32 1.61 14.20
N MET A 113 1.30 1.35 14.99
CA MET A 113 0.01 2.02 14.88
C MET A 113 -0.14 3.11 15.94
N ALA A 114 -0.83 4.18 15.56
CA ALA A 114 -1.33 5.20 16.46
C ALA A 114 -2.82 5.45 16.18
N SER A 115 -3.64 5.52 17.22
CA SER A 115 -5.08 5.72 17.08
C SER A 115 -5.61 6.74 18.07
N LYS A 116 -6.64 7.48 17.65
CA LYS A 116 -7.31 8.49 18.47
C LYS A 116 -8.81 8.50 18.18
N GLY A 117 -9.61 8.72 19.23
CA GLY A 117 -11.06 8.86 19.10
C GLY A 117 -11.80 7.53 19.00
N ASN A 118 -13.08 7.61 18.69
CA ASN A 118 -13.99 6.47 18.51
C ASN A 118 -15.02 6.75 17.40
N GLY A 119 -15.72 5.73 16.96
CA GLY A 119 -16.75 5.84 15.93
C GLY A 119 -16.28 6.61 14.68
N ASN A 120 -17.08 7.57 14.23
CA ASN A 120 -16.78 8.36 13.01
C ASN A 120 -15.60 9.33 13.19
N ALA A 121 -15.26 9.72 14.44
CA ALA A 121 -14.10 10.54 14.75
C ALA A 121 -12.81 9.72 14.91
N TYR A 122 -12.87 8.39 14.74
CA TYR A 122 -11.73 7.52 14.87
C TYR A 122 -10.68 7.79 13.79
N GLN A 123 -9.48 8.04 14.22
CA GLN A 123 -8.30 8.21 13.37
C GLN A 123 -7.33 7.06 13.64
N ASN A 124 -6.92 6.40 12.60
CA ASN A 124 -5.92 5.35 12.66
C ASN A 124 -4.75 5.70 11.72
N LEU A 125 -3.56 5.69 12.26
CA LEU A 125 -2.32 5.97 11.55
C LEU A 125 -1.45 4.72 11.58
N ASP A 126 -1.04 4.24 10.42
CA ASP A 126 0.01 3.22 10.30
C ASP A 126 1.34 3.92 10.00
N ILE A 127 2.21 3.98 11.01
CA ILE A 127 3.46 4.74 10.94
C ILE A 127 4.59 3.80 10.54
N HIS A 128 5.18 4.08 9.40
CA HIS A 128 6.24 3.27 8.81
C HIS A 128 7.60 3.95 8.93
N ALA A 129 8.63 3.18 9.21
CA ALA A 129 10.02 3.59 9.03
C ALA A 129 10.60 3.03 7.73
N ARG A 130 9.92 2.05 7.14
CA ARG A 130 10.29 1.38 5.89
C ARG A 130 9.04 0.88 5.19
N VAL A 131 9.10 0.77 3.87
CA VAL A 131 7.97 0.21 3.06
C VAL A 131 7.83 -1.30 3.22
N THR A 132 8.92 -1.99 3.58
CA THR A 132 8.97 -3.44 3.82
C THR A 132 10.09 -3.81 4.77
N GLU A 133 10.15 -5.07 5.18
CA GLU A 133 11.22 -5.61 6.00
C GLU A 133 12.56 -5.56 5.24
N PRO A 134 13.68 -5.14 5.90
CA PRO A 134 14.98 -5.14 5.26
C PRO A 134 15.44 -6.59 4.97
N PRO A 135 16.21 -6.84 3.93
CA PRO A 135 16.80 -5.88 2.99
C PRO A 135 16.00 -5.67 1.70
N VAL A 136 14.70 -6.03 1.68
CA VAL A 136 13.88 -5.98 0.46
C VAL A 136 13.53 -4.52 0.14
N CYS A 137 13.73 -4.12 -1.12
CA CYS A 137 13.34 -2.81 -1.65
C CYS A 137 13.74 -1.60 -0.79
N ALA A 138 14.94 -1.63 -0.17
CA ALA A 138 15.43 -0.52 0.64
C ALA A 138 15.53 0.80 -0.15
N SER A 139 15.89 0.72 -1.43
CA SER A 139 15.95 1.87 -2.35
C SER A 139 14.61 2.57 -2.51
N LEU A 140 13.49 1.85 -2.49
CA LEU A 140 12.15 2.44 -2.55
C LEU A 140 11.83 3.23 -1.27
N THR A 141 12.21 2.72 -0.09
CA THR A 141 12.08 3.47 1.17
C THR A 141 12.84 4.79 1.09
N THR A 142 14.08 4.75 0.61
CA THR A 142 14.92 5.95 0.47
C THR A 142 14.30 6.95 -0.52
N ALA A 143 13.81 6.48 -1.66
CA ALA A 143 13.18 7.34 -2.67
C ALA A 143 11.92 8.03 -2.12
N ILE A 144 11.05 7.29 -1.43
CA ILE A 144 9.82 7.85 -0.82
C ILE A 144 10.17 8.91 0.23
N LEU A 145 11.16 8.64 1.10
CA LEU A 145 11.57 9.59 2.14
C LEU A 145 12.26 10.84 1.57
N ALA A 146 12.88 10.73 0.41
CA ALA A 146 13.55 11.84 -0.28
C ALA A 146 12.61 12.68 -1.14
N SER A 147 11.34 12.25 -1.35
CA SER A 147 10.40 13.01 -2.17
C SER A 147 10.06 14.36 -1.53
N GLU A 148 10.17 15.42 -2.32
CA GLU A 148 9.75 16.79 -1.96
C GLU A 148 8.38 17.15 -2.56
N GLN A 149 7.73 16.22 -3.24
CA GLN A 149 6.42 16.42 -3.84
C GLN A 149 5.37 16.71 -2.77
N ARG A 150 4.50 17.70 -3.03
CA ARG A 150 3.35 18.00 -2.19
C ARG A 150 2.06 17.92 -2.98
N ALA A 151 1.03 17.40 -2.34
CA ALA A 151 -0.33 17.38 -2.82
C ALA A 151 -1.26 17.76 -1.67
N ASP A 152 -2.16 18.71 -1.90
CA ASP A 152 -3.03 19.29 -0.87
C ASP A 152 -2.25 19.72 0.40
N GLY A 153 -1.07 20.32 0.20
CA GLY A 153 -0.17 20.79 1.27
C GLY A 153 0.67 19.70 1.97
N ILE A 154 0.39 18.43 1.74
CA ILE A 154 1.03 17.29 2.42
C ILE A 154 2.13 16.69 1.52
N ARG A 155 3.25 16.28 2.11
CA ARG A 155 4.29 15.54 1.40
C ARG A 155 3.79 14.17 0.97
N VAL A 156 4.00 13.85 -0.31
CA VAL A 156 3.62 12.57 -0.93
C VAL A 156 4.78 12.05 -1.80
N PRO A 157 4.89 10.72 -2.04
CA PRO A 157 5.89 10.19 -2.97
C PRO A 157 5.59 10.66 -4.40
N ASP A 158 6.57 10.62 -5.28
CA ASP A 158 6.32 10.76 -6.72
C ASP A 158 5.32 9.68 -7.18
N ILE A 159 4.63 9.93 -8.28
CA ILE A 159 3.59 9.02 -8.80
C ILE A 159 4.17 7.62 -9.05
N GLU A 160 5.37 7.56 -9.61
CA GLU A 160 6.04 6.31 -9.93
C GLU A 160 6.40 5.49 -8.68
N GLU A 161 6.83 6.16 -7.60
CA GLU A 161 7.06 5.51 -6.30
C GLU A 161 5.74 5.03 -5.67
N CYS A 162 4.65 5.78 -5.85
CA CYS A 162 3.32 5.32 -5.42
C CYS A 162 2.93 4.01 -6.11
N VAL A 163 3.12 3.92 -7.44
CA VAL A 163 2.86 2.71 -8.21
C VAL A 163 3.76 1.55 -7.77
N CYS A 164 5.07 1.80 -7.64
CA CYS A 164 6.02 0.79 -7.13
C CYS A 164 5.62 0.29 -5.75
N MET A 165 5.17 1.19 -4.87
CA MET A 165 4.75 0.86 -3.51
C MET A 165 3.49 -0.02 -3.50
N ILE A 166 2.48 0.30 -4.33
CA ILE A 166 1.26 -0.49 -4.42
C ILE A 166 1.58 -1.88 -5.01
N ALA A 167 2.39 -1.94 -6.08
CA ALA A 167 2.81 -3.20 -6.68
C ALA A 167 3.58 -4.09 -5.67
N LEU A 168 4.50 -3.50 -4.90
CA LEU A 168 5.21 -4.20 -3.83
C LEU A 168 4.24 -4.74 -2.77
N HIS A 169 3.24 -3.93 -2.37
CA HIS A 169 2.27 -4.32 -1.36
C HIS A 169 1.39 -5.50 -1.83
N ILE A 170 0.94 -5.46 -3.08
CA ILE A 170 0.21 -6.56 -3.72
C ILE A 170 1.04 -7.85 -3.73
N VAL A 171 2.27 -7.77 -4.24
CA VAL A 171 3.19 -8.92 -4.33
C VAL A 171 3.52 -9.48 -2.94
N ARG A 172 3.84 -8.60 -1.98
CA ARG A 172 4.18 -8.99 -0.61
C ARG A 172 3.05 -9.72 0.10
N SER A 173 1.81 -9.36 -0.17
CA SER A 173 0.64 -10.05 0.38
C SER A 173 0.28 -11.35 -0.35
N GLY A 174 1.11 -11.79 -1.30
CA GLY A 174 0.84 -12.98 -2.11
C GLY A 174 -0.32 -12.79 -3.06
N MET A 175 -0.51 -11.60 -3.59
CA MET A 175 -1.60 -11.20 -4.49
C MET A 175 -3.01 -11.25 -3.84
N GLN A 176 -3.09 -11.43 -2.54
CA GLN A 176 -4.35 -11.50 -1.79
C GLN A 176 -4.69 -10.14 -1.21
N ARG A 177 -5.07 -9.22 -2.09
CA ARG A 177 -5.47 -7.86 -1.68
C ARG A 177 -6.89 -7.54 -2.11
N PRO A 178 -7.60 -6.66 -1.38
CA PRO A 178 -8.91 -6.18 -1.81
C PRO A 178 -8.84 -5.54 -3.20
N LEU A 179 -9.89 -5.67 -3.99
CA LEU A 179 -10.00 -5.09 -5.34
C LEU A 179 -9.66 -3.59 -5.38
N ARG A 180 -9.92 -2.87 -4.30
CA ARG A 180 -9.60 -1.44 -4.18
C ARG A 180 -8.12 -1.13 -4.44
N GLU A 181 -7.19 -2.02 -4.09
CA GLU A 181 -5.76 -1.77 -4.32
C GLU A 181 -5.37 -1.95 -5.78
N TYR A 182 -6.03 -2.85 -6.47
CA TYR A 182 -5.89 -2.99 -7.92
C TYR A 182 -6.50 -1.79 -8.66
N ILE A 183 -7.61 -1.25 -8.16
CA ILE A 183 -8.21 0.00 -8.66
C ILE A 183 -7.25 1.17 -8.42
N ASP A 184 -6.67 1.29 -7.22
CA ASP A 184 -5.68 2.32 -6.90
C ASP A 184 -4.48 2.24 -7.87
N LEU A 185 -3.96 1.04 -8.12
CA LEU A 185 -2.86 0.81 -9.06
C LEU A 185 -3.20 1.30 -10.47
N LEU A 186 -4.37 0.91 -10.98
CA LEU A 186 -4.81 1.31 -12.32
C LEU A 186 -5.08 2.81 -12.39
N TRP A 187 -5.59 3.42 -11.32
CA TRP A 187 -5.86 4.84 -11.28
C TRP A 187 -4.59 5.68 -11.52
N TYR A 188 -3.48 5.28 -10.91
CA TYR A 188 -2.20 5.92 -11.16
C TYR A 188 -1.69 5.68 -12.57
N VAL A 189 -1.76 4.43 -13.04
CA VAL A 189 -1.18 4.03 -14.34
C VAL A 189 -1.97 4.59 -15.51
N ASP A 190 -3.30 4.64 -15.41
CA ASP A 190 -4.20 5.08 -16.47
C ASP A 190 -3.99 6.58 -16.84
N GLY A 191 -3.62 7.39 -15.85
CA GLY A 191 -3.32 8.82 -16.04
C GLY A 191 -1.89 9.13 -16.52
N MET A 192 -1.02 8.13 -16.70
CA MET A 192 0.37 8.34 -17.09
C MET A 192 0.51 8.55 -18.60
N ASP A 193 1.28 9.55 -18.99
CA ASP A 193 1.79 9.68 -20.34
C ASP A 193 2.98 8.72 -20.61
N ASP A 194 3.53 8.73 -21.82
CA ASP A 194 4.64 7.84 -22.19
C ASP A 194 5.93 8.19 -21.45
N VAL A 195 6.18 9.46 -21.12
CA VAL A 195 7.37 9.90 -20.38
C VAL A 195 7.30 9.38 -18.94
N GLN A 196 6.16 9.55 -18.29
CA GLN A 196 5.90 9.04 -16.95
C GLN A 196 5.96 7.49 -16.91
N TRP A 197 5.42 6.84 -17.95
CA TRP A 197 5.49 5.39 -18.06
C TRP A 197 6.93 4.89 -18.20
N HIS A 198 7.74 5.56 -19.02
CA HIS A 198 9.18 5.25 -19.14
C HIS A 198 9.91 5.46 -17.80
N SER A 199 9.65 6.58 -17.12
CA SER A 199 10.18 6.88 -15.79
C SER A 199 9.81 5.78 -14.78
N LEU A 200 8.54 5.36 -14.74
CA LEU A 200 8.07 4.27 -13.88
C LEU A 200 8.85 2.98 -14.11
N ARG A 201 9.06 2.58 -15.37
CA ARG A 201 9.83 1.37 -15.70
C ARG A 201 11.27 1.46 -15.20
N ALA A 202 11.93 2.61 -15.40
CA ALA A 202 13.29 2.85 -14.91
C ALA A 202 13.37 2.80 -13.37
N ARG A 203 12.40 3.39 -12.67
CA ARG A 203 12.32 3.36 -11.19
C ARG A 203 12.01 1.95 -10.69
N ALA A 204 11.07 1.24 -11.29
CA ALA A 204 10.76 -0.15 -10.96
C ALA A 204 11.99 -1.07 -11.14
N ALA A 205 12.78 -0.85 -12.20
CA ALA A 205 14.05 -1.55 -12.42
C ALA A 205 15.05 -1.26 -11.29
N ARG A 206 15.24 0.02 -10.95
CA ARG A 206 16.13 0.46 -9.84
C ARG A 206 15.73 -0.17 -8.51
N HIS A 207 14.44 -0.30 -8.23
CA HIS A 207 13.91 -0.91 -7.03
C HIS A 207 13.81 -2.43 -7.11
N GLN A 208 14.20 -3.04 -8.23
CA GLN A 208 14.08 -4.49 -8.49
C GLN A 208 12.62 -5.00 -8.47
N LEU A 209 11.69 -4.15 -8.91
CA LEU A 209 10.24 -4.41 -8.85
C LEU A 209 9.59 -4.61 -10.24
N LEU A 210 10.35 -4.61 -11.34
CA LEU A 210 9.77 -4.83 -12.68
C LEU A 210 8.88 -6.06 -12.77
N PRO A 211 9.31 -7.25 -12.27
CA PRO A 211 8.45 -8.44 -12.30
C PRO A 211 7.21 -8.28 -11.41
N GLY A 212 7.35 -7.58 -10.27
CA GLY A 212 6.24 -7.30 -9.35
C GLY A 212 5.22 -6.35 -9.95
N LEU A 213 5.68 -5.31 -10.63
CA LEU A 213 4.84 -4.37 -11.36
C LEU A 213 4.06 -5.08 -12.48
N PHE A 214 4.77 -5.88 -13.31
CA PHE A 214 4.14 -6.67 -14.36
C PHE A 214 3.07 -7.62 -13.81
N LEU A 215 3.40 -8.38 -12.76
CA LEU A 215 2.48 -9.31 -12.11
C LEU A 215 1.25 -8.58 -11.55
N SER A 216 1.44 -7.45 -10.87
CA SER A 216 0.35 -6.68 -10.26
C SER A 216 -0.59 -6.08 -11.30
N LEU A 217 -0.05 -5.53 -12.39
CA LEU A 217 -0.88 -4.96 -13.48
C LEU A 217 -1.62 -6.04 -14.26
N ARG A 218 -0.98 -7.18 -14.53
CA ARG A 218 -1.62 -8.33 -15.16
C ARG A 218 -2.78 -8.84 -14.31
N GLN A 219 -2.58 -8.94 -13.00
CA GLN A 219 -3.62 -9.34 -12.07
C GLN A 219 -4.74 -8.31 -11.97
N ALA A 220 -4.42 -7.01 -11.94
CA ALA A 220 -5.43 -5.94 -11.94
C ALA A 220 -6.33 -6.03 -13.17
N ARG A 221 -5.75 -6.22 -14.35
CA ARG A 221 -6.49 -6.40 -15.60
C ARG A 221 -7.48 -7.56 -15.52
N HIS A 222 -7.06 -8.70 -14.97
CA HIS A 222 -7.89 -9.88 -14.83
C HIS A 222 -8.97 -9.72 -13.74
N CYS A 223 -8.58 -9.31 -12.52
CA CYS A 223 -9.50 -9.17 -11.38
C CYS A 223 -10.63 -8.17 -11.62
N LEU A 224 -10.37 -7.14 -12.43
CA LEU A 224 -11.33 -6.10 -12.74
C LEU A 224 -12.08 -6.35 -14.06
N ALA A 225 -11.88 -7.51 -14.68
CA ALA A 225 -12.53 -7.90 -15.94
C ALA A 225 -12.50 -6.77 -16.99
N LEU A 226 -11.32 -6.12 -17.15
CA LEU A 226 -11.20 -4.91 -17.97
C LEU A 226 -11.58 -5.15 -19.42
N GLU A 227 -11.36 -6.35 -19.96
CA GLU A 227 -11.77 -6.72 -21.32
C GLU A 227 -13.27 -6.53 -21.53
N THR A 228 -14.06 -6.78 -20.50
CA THR A 228 -15.53 -6.68 -20.56
C THR A 228 -16.03 -5.30 -20.15
N LEU A 229 -15.44 -4.73 -19.09
CA LEU A 229 -15.94 -3.49 -18.46
C LEU A 229 -15.35 -2.22 -19.06
N ALA A 230 -14.13 -2.27 -19.63
CA ALA A 230 -13.41 -1.12 -20.16
C ALA A 230 -12.40 -1.56 -21.25
N PRO A 231 -12.88 -2.00 -22.45
CA PRO A 231 -12.03 -2.59 -23.49
C PRO A 231 -10.90 -1.67 -23.97
N ASP A 232 -11.13 -0.36 -24.08
CA ASP A 232 -10.10 0.60 -24.48
C ASP A 232 -8.97 0.69 -23.45
N ARG A 233 -9.32 0.72 -22.15
CA ARG A 233 -8.33 0.66 -21.07
C ARG A 233 -7.61 -0.67 -21.04
N ALA A 234 -8.30 -1.78 -21.29
CA ALA A 234 -7.68 -3.09 -21.40
C ALA A 234 -6.66 -3.14 -22.54
N ALA A 235 -6.97 -2.54 -23.69
CA ALA A 235 -6.05 -2.45 -24.83
C ALA A 235 -4.82 -1.59 -24.53
N SER A 236 -5.00 -0.40 -23.93
CA SER A 236 -3.91 0.47 -23.47
C SER A 236 -3.00 -0.25 -22.46
N LEU A 237 -3.59 -0.87 -21.44
CA LEU A 237 -2.84 -1.64 -20.45
C LEU A 237 -2.12 -2.84 -21.07
N ALA A 238 -2.71 -3.50 -22.06
CA ALA A 238 -2.06 -4.60 -22.78
C ALA A 238 -0.80 -4.14 -23.54
N ALA A 239 -0.84 -2.94 -24.14
CA ALA A 239 0.33 -2.37 -24.79
C ALA A 239 1.47 -2.10 -23.78
N ARG A 240 1.14 -1.53 -22.61
CA ARG A 240 2.10 -1.29 -21.53
C ARG A 240 2.64 -2.59 -20.93
N LEU A 241 1.81 -3.62 -20.79
CA LEU A 241 2.24 -4.94 -20.32
C LEU A 241 3.24 -5.59 -21.30
N ARG A 242 3.05 -5.46 -22.61
CA ARG A 242 4.04 -5.96 -23.60
C ARG A 242 5.41 -5.29 -23.44
N GLN A 243 5.45 -3.98 -23.14
CA GLN A 243 6.70 -3.29 -22.88
C GLN A 243 7.39 -3.82 -21.60
N LEU A 244 6.64 -4.02 -20.52
CA LEU A 244 7.19 -4.61 -19.29
C LEU A 244 7.65 -6.06 -19.51
N GLU A 245 6.93 -6.81 -20.33
CA GLU A 245 7.25 -8.20 -20.63
C GLU A 245 8.64 -8.33 -21.28
N SER A 246 9.03 -7.36 -22.12
CA SER A 246 10.37 -7.33 -22.70
C SER A 246 11.47 -7.11 -21.65
N ASP A 247 11.16 -6.40 -20.57
CA ASP A 247 12.11 -6.08 -19.49
C ASP A 247 12.23 -7.23 -18.46
N VAL A 248 11.24 -8.13 -18.42
CA VAL A 248 11.22 -9.28 -17.51
C VAL A 248 11.85 -10.50 -18.17
N GLY A 249 12.96 -11.00 -17.66
CA GLY A 249 13.66 -12.14 -18.25
C GLY A 249 12.80 -13.42 -18.37
N ALA A 250 13.09 -14.26 -19.36
CA ALA A 250 12.29 -15.45 -19.72
C ALA A 250 12.00 -16.42 -18.56
N VAL A 251 12.98 -16.63 -17.67
CA VAL A 251 12.80 -17.51 -16.50
C VAL A 251 11.77 -16.94 -15.52
N ARG A 252 11.81 -15.63 -15.29
CA ARG A 252 10.83 -14.96 -14.42
C ARG A 252 9.45 -14.92 -15.05
N ARG A 253 9.34 -14.75 -16.37
CA ARG A 253 8.06 -14.83 -17.07
C ARG A 253 7.36 -16.17 -16.83
N ARG A 254 8.07 -17.29 -16.97
CA ARG A 254 7.52 -18.62 -16.68
C ARG A 254 7.01 -18.75 -15.23
N ALA A 255 7.76 -18.22 -14.26
CA ALA A 255 7.32 -18.21 -12.87
C ALA A 255 6.07 -17.33 -12.67
N ILE A 256 5.99 -16.18 -13.34
CA ILE A 256 4.82 -15.29 -13.33
C ILE A 256 3.62 -15.97 -13.97
N ASP A 257 3.80 -16.62 -15.12
CA ASP A 257 2.72 -17.35 -15.80
C ASP A 257 2.15 -18.46 -14.93
N TRP A 258 3.01 -19.21 -14.25
CA TRP A 258 2.58 -20.23 -13.30
C TRP A 258 1.84 -19.62 -12.08
N LEU A 259 2.28 -18.48 -11.55
CA LEU A 259 1.65 -17.80 -10.42
C LEU A 259 0.33 -17.11 -10.77
N ALA A 260 0.18 -16.66 -12.03
CA ALA A 260 -0.99 -15.97 -12.54
C ALA A 260 -1.96 -16.90 -13.30
N ALA A 261 -1.83 -18.23 -13.14
CA ALA A 261 -2.72 -19.19 -13.76
C ALA A 261 -4.19 -18.93 -13.36
N PRO A 262 -5.15 -19.15 -14.27
CA PRO A 262 -6.59 -18.87 -14.02
C PRO A 262 -7.17 -19.57 -12.80
N ASP A 263 -6.66 -20.76 -12.48
CA ASP A 263 -7.06 -21.56 -11.32
C ASP A 263 -6.55 -21.00 -9.97
N TYR A 264 -5.84 -19.88 -10.02
CA TYR A 264 -5.43 -19.19 -8.82
C TYR A 264 -6.65 -18.51 -8.21
N PRO A 265 -7.18 -18.98 -7.07
CA PRO A 265 -8.39 -18.41 -6.51
C PRO A 265 -8.16 -16.95 -6.16
N LEU A 266 -8.89 -16.07 -6.86
CA LEU A 266 -8.92 -14.62 -6.68
C LEU A 266 -9.58 -14.20 -5.36
N HIS A 267 -10.30 -15.12 -4.73
CA HIS A 267 -10.94 -14.86 -3.46
C HIS A 267 -9.94 -15.00 -2.31
N PRO A 268 -9.97 -14.10 -1.33
CA PRO A 268 -9.30 -14.31 -0.07
C PRO A 268 -9.94 -15.55 0.58
N ILE A 269 -9.41 -16.73 0.27
CA ILE A 269 -9.71 -17.88 1.10
C ILE A 269 -9.00 -17.57 2.42
N PRO A 270 -9.74 -17.36 3.52
CA PRO A 270 -9.15 -17.25 4.83
C PRO A 270 -8.58 -18.62 5.20
N SER A 271 -7.53 -19.06 4.56
CA SER A 271 -6.84 -20.24 4.95
C SER A 271 -5.59 -19.82 5.73
N ARG A 272 -5.68 -19.96 7.03
CA ARG A 272 -4.55 -19.98 7.97
C ARG A 272 -3.39 -20.87 7.52
N ASN A 273 -3.55 -21.67 6.47
CA ASN A 273 -2.67 -22.77 6.06
C ASN A 273 -2.06 -22.60 4.67
N ARG A 274 -2.12 -21.43 4.01
CA ARG A 274 -1.31 -21.28 2.80
C ARG A 274 0.14 -21.02 3.18
N PRO A 275 1.07 -21.90 2.76
CA PRO A 275 2.40 -21.87 3.30
C PRO A 275 3.08 -20.53 3.04
N LEU A 276 3.76 -20.00 4.05
CA LEU A 276 4.72 -18.90 3.97
C LEU A 276 5.60 -18.99 2.71
N PHE A 277 5.88 -20.20 2.28
CA PHE A 277 6.58 -20.53 1.04
C PHE A 277 5.97 -19.90 -0.22
N ARG A 278 4.64 -19.93 -0.40
CA ARG A 278 4.00 -19.34 -1.59
C ARG A 278 4.10 -17.82 -1.59
N ARG A 279 3.87 -17.18 -0.45
CA ARG A 279 4.08 -15.74 -0.28
C ARG A 279 5.53 -15.36 -0.56
N SER A 280 6.46 -16.17 -0.04
CA SER A 280 7.90 -15.98 -0.28
C SER A 280 8.26 -16.10 -1.74
N LEU A 281 7.69 -17.09 -2.44
CA LEU A 281 7.93 -17.31 -3.86
C LEU A 281 7.40 -16.15 -4.71
N ILE A 282 6.19 -15.67 -4.43
CA ILE A 282 5.60 -14.51 -5.12
C ILE A 282 6.46 -13.26 -4.89
N LEU A 283 6.85 -13.01 -3.65
CA LEU A 283 7.70 -11.88 -3.30
C LEU A 283 9.08 -11.99 -3.95
N ALA A 284 9.69 -13.19 -3.93
CA ALA A 284 10.98 -13.46 -4.57
C ALA A 284 10.91 -13.23 -6.08
N THR A 285 9.84 -13.70 -6.73
CA THR A 285 9.61 -13.51 -8.15
C THR A 285 9.41 -12.02 -8.48
N GLY A 286 8.61 -11.33 -7.67
CA GLY A 286 8.28 -9.92 -7.86
C GLY A 286 9.42 -8.94 -7.58
N THR A 287 10.34 -9.28 -6.65
CA THR A 287 11.44 -8.40 -6.25
C THR A 287 12.81 -8.78 -6.83
N GLY A 288 12.85 -9.80 -7.64
CA GLY A 288 14.08 -10.21 -8.31
C GLY A 288 15.23 -10.72 -7.42
N SER A 289 15.00 -10.92 -6.12
CA SER A 289 16.05 -11.28 -5.17
C SER A 289 15.58 -12.33 -4.15
N SER A 290 15.70 -13.60 -4.52
CA SER A 290 15.25 -14.73 -3.69
C SER A 290 15.94 -14.79 -2.32
N TRP A 291 17.26 -14.56 -2.27
CA TRP A 291 18.01 -14.62 -1.02
C TRP A 291 17.65 -13.49 -0.04
N ARG A 292 17.37 -12.27 -0.55
CA ARG A 292 16.93 -11.14 0.28
C ARG A 292 15.57 -11.39 0.89
N VAL A 293 14.69 -12.03 0.13
CA VAL A 293 13.37 -12.43 0.63
C VAL A 293 13.50 -13.50 1.71
N ALA A 294 14.31 -14.52 1.49
CA ALA A 294 14.59 -15.55 2.50
C ALA A 294 15.18 -14.93 3.78
N ALA A 295 16.17 -14.05 3.65
CA ALA A 295 16.75 -13.35 4.78
C ALA A 295 15.73 -12.48 5.54
N ALA A 296 14.86 -11.76 4.84
CA ALA A 296 13.81 -10.94 5.47
C ALA A 296 12.81 -11.80 6.27
N PHE A 297 12.42 -12.98 5.74
CA PHE A 297 11.53 -13.90 6.45
C PHE A 297 12.20 -14.51 7.69
N LEU A 298 13.44 -14.90 7.59
CA LEU A 298 14.20 -15.44 8.74
C LEU A 298 14.35 -14.39 9.84
N LEU A 299 14.73 -13.16 9.49
CA LEU A 299 14.87 -12.07 10.43
C LEU A 299 13.53 -11.69 11.08
N TYR A 300 12.46 -11.65 10.30
CA TYR A 300 11.12 -11.38 10.84
C TYR A 300 10.63 -12.51 11.76
N GLY A 301 10.82 -13.77 11.36
CA GLY A 301 10.49 -14.91 12.21
C GLY A 301 11.26 -14.90 13.52
N ALA A 302 12.56 -14.60 13.48
CA ALA A 302 13.39 -14.48 14.67
C ALA A 302 12.91 -13.33 15.59
N SER A 303 12.54 -12.17 15.02
CA SER A 303 12.01 -11.05 15.81
C SER A 303 10.70 -11.39 16.52
N ARG A 304 9.79 -12.09 15.83
CA ARG A 304 8.50 -12.52 16.43
C ARG A 304 8.72 -13.57 17.53
N LEU A 305 9.68 -14.48 17.35
CA LEU A 305 10.03 -15.44 18.38
C LEU A 305 10.57 -14.74 19.65
N VAL A 306 11.46 -13.77 19.47
CA VAL A 306 11.98 -12.96 20.59
C VAL A 306 10.85 -12.22 21.31
N ASP A 307 9.89 -11.63 20.58
CA ASP A 307 8.76 -10.96 21.20
C ASP A 307 7.88 -11.93 22.00
N THR A 308 7.61 -13.11 21.43
CA THR A 308 6.84 -14.14 22.13
C THR A 308 7.52 -14.60 23.42
N LEU A 309 8.84 -14.81 23.38
CA LEU A 309 9.60 -15.22 24.54
C LEU A 309 9.72 -14.10 25.59
N ALA A 310 9.85 -12.85 25.15
CA ALA A 310 10.02 -11.71 26.04
C ALA A 310 8.71 -11.24 26.72
N HIS A 311 7.57 -11.41 26.07
CA HIS A 311 6.29 -10.83 26.49
C HIS A 311 5.18 -11.86 26.70
N GLY A 312 5.44 -13.15 26.49
CA GLY A 312 4.43 -14.21 26.62
C GLY A 312 3.30 -14.15 25.57
N GLU A 313 3.45 -13.36 24.53
CA GLU A 313 2.47 -13.24 23.44
C GLU A 313 2.48 -14.51 22.58
N ARG A 314 1.33 -15.17 22.49
CA ARG A 314 1.18 -16.37 21.64
C ARG A 314 1.41 -16.02 20.17
N ILE A 315 2.20 -16.85 19.47
CA ILE A 315 2.35 -16.82 18.01
C ILE A 315 1.02 -17.28 17.40
N GLY A 316 0.09 -16.42 17.28
CA GLY A 316 -1.22 -16.77 16.71
C GLY A 316 -2.31 -15.84 17.19
N GLY A 317 -2.51 -14.77 16.50
CA GLY A 317 -3.63 -13.89 16.82
C GLY A 317 -3.62 -12.54 16.14
N ASP A 318 -2.87 -12.35 15.07
CA ASP A 318 -3.17 -11.23 14.18
C ASP A 318 -4.40 -11.63 13.35
N SER A 319 -5.56 -11.46 13.96
CA SER A 319 -6.79 -11.21 13.23
C SER A 319 -6.55 -9.95 12.41
N VAL A 320 -6.19 -10.14 11.16
CA VAL A 320 -6.29 -9.09 10.15
C VAL A 320 -7.78 -8.77 10.03
N PRO A 321 -8.23 -7.56 10.38
CA PRO A 321 -9.59 -7.14 10.14
C PRO A 321 -9.88 -7.10 8.63
#